data_3773700b0b9a02fcc9a9eb23bc69d78f
#
_entry.id   3773700b0b9a02fcc9a9eb23bc69d78f
#
_cell.length_a   1.000
_cell.length_b   1.000
_cell.length_c   1.000
_cell.angle_alpha   90.00
_cell.angle_beta   90.00
_cell.angle_gamma   90.00
#
_symmetry.space_group_name_H-M   'P 1'
#
loop_
_entity.id
_entity.type
_entity.pdbx_description
1 polymer ?
#
loop_
_entity_poly.entity_id
_entity_poly.type
_entity_poly.pdbx_seq_one_letter_code
_entity_poly.pdbx_strand_id
1 'polypeptide(L)'
;MSPARRVWIDLTNSPHVVFFRPILRRLDEAGVETMVTARDFAQTLGLLRLYGIPHTVVGRHGGARVAGKAAGFARRSMALVRFGRGRRPSQTVSHGSNDLAVAARLLRLHSTVLHDYEGATTMHRINFRLADKVMLPAAIPFAALRELGLDARRHRPYPGIKEQISLADFEPDPGVLAELGLDASRPVAVLRPPATMSLYHRFKNPFFTEVLEHLLRTDAQVVLLPRTPEQAVEFGMASGVTVPERPIDGPSLVYAADVVISAGGTMNREAALLGTPTWTTFRGELGAVDRSPIESGRMRILERPEQLLITKRTPTPPDYESLADEVTAEILRR
;
A
#
# COMPACT_ATOMS: atom_id res chain seq x y z
N MET A 1 19.74 -29.28 -16.22
CA MET A 1 19.42 -27.86 -15.90
C MET A 1 18.19 -27.86 -15.00
N SER A 2 18.27 -27.35 -13.78
CA SER A 2 17.07 -27.14 -12.96
C SER A 2 16.12 -26.22 -13.71
N PRO A 3 14.80 -26.49 -13.71
CA PRO A 3 13.84 -25.61 -14.37
C PRO A 3 14.00 -24.18 -13.81
N ALA A 4 14.03 -23.21 -14.71
CA ALA A 4 14.15 -21.81 -14.32
C ALA A 4 13.07 -21.48 -13.25
N ARG A 5 13.52 -20.89 -12.14
CA ARG A 5 12.62 -20.55 -11.04
C ARG A 5 11.71 -19.41 -11.50
N ARG A 6 10.41 -19.65 -11.49
CA ARG A 6 9.41 -18.67 -11.92
C ARG A 6 8.50 -18.30 -10.76
N VAL A 7 8.52 -17.02 -10.36
CA VAL A 7 7.72 -16.49 -9.26
C VAL A 7 6.51 -15.75 -9.82
N TRP A 8 5.32 -16.09 -9.34
CA TRP A 8 4.08 -15.42 -9.71
C TRP A 8 3.62 -14.47 -8.60
N ILE A 9 3.55 -13.17 -8.92
CA ILE A 9 3.14 -12.09 -8.01
C ILE A 9 1.75 -11.60 -8.40
N ASP A 10 0.84 -11.41 -7.41
CA ASP A 10 -0.51 -10.89 -7.65
C ASP A 10 -0.74 -9.57 -6.90
N LEU A 11 -1.07 -8.53 -7.65
CA LEU A 11 -1.26 -7.17 -7.17
C LEU A 11 -2.75 -6.82 -7.16
N THR A 12 -3.31 -6.58 -5.98
CA THR A 12 -4.75 -6.36 -5.81
C THR A 12 -5.14 -4.95 -5.45
N ASN A 13 -4.15 -4.05 -5.20
CA ASN A 13 -4.38 -2.68 -4.78
C ASN A 13 -3.17 -1.80 -5.14
N SER A 14 -3.36 -0.49 -5.25
CA SER A 14 -2.33 0.49 -5.61
C SER A 14 -1.04 0.43 -4.76
N PRO A 15 -1.09 0.37 -3.42
CA PRO A 15 0.13 0.26 -2.60
C PRO A 15 0.96 -0.98 -2.87
N HIS A 16 0.36 -2.04 -3.41
CA HIS A 16 1.10 -3.27 -3.73
C HIS A 16 2.08 -3.05 -4.89
N VAL A 17 1.82 -2.11 -5.79
CA VAL A 17 2.72 -1.80 -6.91
C VAL A 17 4.03 -1.22 -6.38
N VAL A 18 3.95 -0.22 -5.51
CA VAL A 18 5.13 0.40 -4.88
C VAL A 18 5.87 -0.63 -4.02
N PHE A 19 5.13 -1.43 -3.25
CA PHE A 19 5.69 -2.47 -2.39
C PHE A 19 6.47 -3.55 -3.15
N PHE A 20 5.94 -4.06 -4.26
CA PHE A 20 6.59 -5.13 -5.02
C PHE A 20 7.64 -4.64 -6.00
N ARG A 21 7.73 -3.35 -6.31
CA ARG A 21 8.70 -2.80 -7.26
C ARG A 21 10.15 -3.14 -6.87
N PRO A 22 10.62 -2.89 -5.63
CA PRO A 22 11.98 -3.28 -5.21
C PRO A 22 12.19 -4.80 -5.17
N ILE A 23 11.17 -5.55 -4.80
CA ILE A 23 11.23 -7.03 -4.79
C ILE A 23 11.37 -7.57 -6.23
N LEU A 24 10.60 -7.04 -7.18
CA LEU A 24 10.67 -7.42 -8.59
C LEU A 24 12.06 -7.17 -9.17
N ARG A 25 12.68 -6.01 -8.84
CA ARG A 25 14.05 -5.71 -9.25
C ARG A 25 15.03 -6.73 -8.72
N ARG A 26 14.99 -7.08 -7.44
CA ARG A 26 15.87 -8.06 -6.81
C ARG A 26 15.67 -9.47 -7.35
N LEU A 27 14.45 -9.84 -7.69
CA LEU A 27 14.16 -11.12 -8.34
C LEU A 27 14.77 -11.17 -9.74
N ASP A 28 14.69 -10.09 -10.50
CA ASP A 28 15.30 -9.96 -11.83
C ASP A 28 16.83 -10.03 -11.76
N GLU A 29 17.46 -9.26 -10.86
CA GLU A 29 18.89 -9.29 -10.57
C GLU A 29 19.37 -10.70 -10.16
N ALA A 30 18.53 -11.47 -9.49
CA ALA A 30 18.80 -12.87 -9.14
C ALA A 30 18.53 -13.88 -10.29
N GLY A 31 18.17 -13.40 -11.48
CA GLY A 31 17.85 -14.25 -12.64
C GLY A 31 16.56 -15.05 -12.46
N VAL A 32 15.64 -14.61 -11.61
CA VAL A 32 14.35 -15.27 -11.36
C VAL A 32 13.30 -14.71 -12.31
N GLU A 33 12.71 -15.57 -13.14
CA GLU A 33 11.61 -15.16 -14.00
C GLU A 33 10.39 -14.78 -13.18
N THR A 34 9.82 -13.60 -13.43
CA THR A 34 8.63 -13.10 -12.73
C THR A 34 7.41 -13.06 -13.63
N MET A 35 6.26 -13.38 -13.07
CA MET A 35 4.94 -13.21 -13.70
C MET A 35 4.10 -12.34 -12.79
N VAL A 36 3.56 -11.25 -13.32
CA VAL A 36 2.73 -10.31 -12.55
C VAL A 36 1.29 -10.37 -13.06
N THR A 37 0.36 -10.64 -12.14
CA THR A 37 -1.08 -10.42 -12.36
C THR A 37 -1.55 -9.25 -11.53
N ALA A 38 -2.51 -8.49 -12.07
CA ALA A 38 -3.05 -7.32 -11.39
C ALA A 38 -4.58 -7.30 -11.45
N ARG A 39 -5.21 -6.84 -10.36
CA ARG A 39 -6.63 -6.52 -10.35
C ARG A 39 -6.83 -5.09 -10.85
N ASP A 40 -7.81 -4.88 -11.72
CA ASP A 40 -8.28 -3.54 -12.09
C ASP A 40 -9.04 -2.94 -10.89
N PHE A 41 -8.31 -2.16 -10.09
CA PHE A 41 -8.82 -1.50 -8.90
C PHE A 41 -7.99 -0.27 -8.53
N ALA A 42 -8.66 0.82 -8.20
CA ALA A 42 -8.05 2.11 -7.86
C ALA A 42 -7.01 2.53 -8.94
N GLN A 43 -5.83 2.93 -8.54
CA GLN A 43 -4.76 3.34 -9.47
C GLN A 43 -3.77 2.20 -9.81
N THR A 44 -4.08 0.94 -9.47
CA THR A 44 -3.14 -0.19 -9.63
C THR A 44 -2.58 -0.29 -11.05
N LEU A 45 -3.45 -0.28 -12.06
CA LEU A 45 -3.00 -0.40 -13.46
C LEU A 45 -2.25 0.84 -13.95
N GLY A 46 -2.64 2.02 -13.47
CA GLY A 46 -1.95 3.28 -13.78
C GLY A 46 -0.54 3.30 -13.23
N LEU A 47 -0.34 2.89 -11.97
CA LEU A 47 0.98 2.79 -11.35
C LEU A 47 1.87 1.72 -12.01
N LEU A 48 1.29 0.57 -12.40
CA LEU A 48 2.04 -0.44 -13.14
C LEU A 48 2.58 0.10 -14.47
N ARG A 49 1.79 0.91 -15.18
CA ARG A 49 2.24 1.59 -16.40
C ARG A 49 3.29 2.66 -16.09
N LEU A 50 3.07 3.48 -15.06
CA LEU A 50 4.01 4.53 -14.64
C LEU A 50 5.41 3.96 -14.37
N TYR A 51 5.48 2.83 -13.66
CA TYR A 51 6.74 2.18 -13.33
C TYR A 51 7.23 1.15 -14.36
N GLY A 52 6.58 1.05 -15.53
CA GLY A 52 6.97 0.13 -16.60
C GLY A 52 6.93 -1.36 -16.22
N ILE A 53 6.09 -1.76 -15.27
CA ILE A 53 6.01 -3.15 -14.80
C ILE A 53 5.09 -3.98 -15.72
N PRO A 54 5.63 -4.99 -16.46
CA PRO A 54 4.83 -5.87 -17.31
C PRO A 54 3.84 -6.67 -16.47
N HIS A 55 2.57 -6.71 -16.88
CA HIS A 55 1.53 -7.38 -16.11
C HIS A 55 0.39 -7.92 -16.97
N THR A 56 -0.35 -8.86 -16.42
CA THR A 56 -1.62 -9.35 -16.99
C THR A 56 -2.77 -8.95 -16.07
N VAL A 57 -3.77 -8.27 -16.63
CA VAL A 57 -4.97 -7.88 -15.86
C VAL A 57 -5.85 -9.10 -15.65
N VAL A 58 -6.13 -9.44 -14.38
CA VAL A 58 -7.01 -10.54 -14.00
C VAL A 58 -8.05 -10.05 -13.01
N GLY A 59 -9.27 -9.82 -13.49
CA GLY A 59 -10.42 -9.41 -12.71
C GLY A 59 -10.48 -7.92 -12.40
N ARG A 60 -11.69 -7.48 -12.04
CA ARG A 60 -12.03 -6.13 -11.60
C ARG A 60 -12.58 -6.15 -10.19
N HIS A 61 -12.57 -5.01 -9.50
CA HIS A 61 -13.19 -4.91 -8.19
C HIS A 61 -14.72 -5.08 -8.30
N GLY A 62 -15.29 -5.98 -7.47
CA GLY A 62 -16.70 -6.40 -7.56
C GLY A 62 -17.72 -5.42 -6.96
N GLY A 63 -17.32 -4.19 -6.60
CA GLY A 63 -18.21 -3.20 -5.95
C GLY A 63 -18.51 -3.49 -4.49
N ALA A 64 -19.53 -2.82 -3.92
CA ALA A 64 -19.84 -2.83 -2.48
C ALA A 64 -20.73 -4.00 -2.03
N ARG A 65 -21.52 -4.61 -2.92
CA ARG A 65 -22.52 -5.66 -2.57
C ARG A 65 -21.86 -6.97 -2.18
N VAL A 66 -22.26 -7.56 -1.04
CA VAL A 66 -21.66 -8.80 -0.50
C VAL A 66 -21.76 -9.98 -1.47
N ALA A 67 -22.93 -10.22 -2.08
CA ALA A 67 -23.11 -11.29 -3.07
C ALA A 67 -22.21 -11.09 -4.30
N GLY A 68 -22.04 -9.86 -4.77
CA GLY A 68 -21.12 -9.51 -5.84
C GLY A 68 -19.66 -9.76 -5.47
N LYS A 69 -19.29 -9.54 -4.21
CA LYS A 69 -17.93 -9.82 -3.70
C LYS A 69 -17.61 -11.32 -3.71
N ALA A 70 -18.54 -12.17 -3.25
CA ALA A 70 -18.34 -13.63 -3.24
C ALA A 70 -18.24 -14.21 -4.66
N ALA A 71 -19.15 -13.83 -5.56
CA ALA A 71 -19.10 -14.25 -6.96
C ALA A 71 -17.87 -13.72 -7.69
N GLY A 72 -17.47 -12.48 -7.42
CA GLY A 72 -16.25 -11.87 -7.94
C GLY A 72 -14.99 -12.60 -7.46
N PHE A 73 -14.93 -12.96 -6.19
CA PHE A 73 -13.86 -13.75 -5.59
C PHE A 73 -13.72 -15.11 -6.27
N ALA A 74 -14.82 -15.89 -6.36
CA ALA A 74 -14.80 -17.21 -7.01
C ALA A 74 -14.35 -17.12 -8.49
N ARG A 75 -14.94 -16.18 -9.24
CA ARG A 75 -14.61 -15.96 -10.65
C ARG A 75 -13.14 -15.58 -10.84
N ARG A 76 -12.59 -14.67 -10.00
CA ARG A 76 -11.21 -14.26 -10.09
C ARG A 76 -10.25 -15.37 -9.69
N SER A 77 -10.55 -16.12 -8.62
CA SER A 77 -9.75 -17.29 -8.22
C SER A 77 -9.64 -18.30 -9.36
N MET A 78 -10.76 -18.61 -10.04
CA MET A 78 -10.75 -19.53 -11.18
C MET A 78 -10.02 -18.97 -12.41
N ALA A 79 -10.07 -17.66 -12.65
CA ALA A 79 -9.30 -17.01 -13.71
C ALA A 79 -7.79 -17.10 -13.42
N LEU A 80 -7.39 -16.91 -12.16
CA LEU A 80 -6.00 -17.10 -11.72
C LEU A 80 -5.56 -18.57 -11.84
N VAL A 81 -6.41 -19.54 -11.51
CA VAL A 81 -6.11 -20.98 -11.74
C VAL A 81 -5.84 -21.25 -13.23
N ARG A 82 -6.68 -20.73 -14.13
CA ARG A 82 -6.47 -20.89 -15.58
C ARG A 82 -5.15 -20.24 -16.03
N PHE A 83 -4.87 -19.04 -15.53
CA PHE A 83 -3.63 -18.32 -15.82
C PHE A 83 -2.40 -19.09 -15.39
N GLY A 84 -2.36 -19.59 -14.14
CA GLY A 84 -1.21 -20.33 -13.59
C GLY A 84 -1.01 -21.70 -14.23
N ARG A 85 -2.11 -22.42 -14.55
CA ARG A 85 -2.03 -23.76 -15.16
C ARG A 85 -1.27 -23.76 -16.49
N GLY A 86 -1.47 -22.76 -17.31
CA GLY A 86 -0.79 -22.63 -18.61
C GLY A 86 0.67 -22.19 -18.50
N ARG A 87 1.09 -21.57 -17.40
CA ARG A 87 2.41 -20.91 -17.25
C ARG A 87 3.35 -21.59 -16.27
N ARG A 88 2.88 -22.54 -15.48
CA ARG A 88 3.64 -23.39 -14.56
C ARG A 88 4.59 -22.61 -13.64
N PRO A 89 4.12 -21.64 -12.83
CA PRO A 89 4.96 -20.98 -11.84
C PRO A 89 5.48 -21.99 -10.81
N SER A 90 6.63 -21.72 -10.22
CA SER A 90 7.22 -22.54 -9.15
C SER A 90 6.69 -22.17 -7.75
N GLN A 91 6.26 -20.95 -7.58
CA GLN A 91 5.66 -20.41 -6.33
C GLN A 91 4.85 -19.14 -6.61
N THR A 92 4.03 -18.76 -5.63
CA THR A 92 3.22 -17.55 -5.67
C THR A 92 3.55 -16.63 -4.51
N VAL A 93 3.45 -15.32 -4.75
CA VAL A 93 3.66 -14.28 -3.73
C VAL A 93 2.57 -13.22 -3.85
N SER A 94 2.04 -12.76 -2.74
CA SER A 94 1.09 -11.63 -2.75
C SER A 94 1.09 -10.86 -1.44
N HIS A 95 0.58 -9.64 -1.48
CA HIS A 95 0.21 -8.90 -0.28
C HIS A 95 -1.30 -9.05 -0.08
N GLY A 96 -1.70 -10.02 0.74
CA GLY A 96 -3.10 -10.24 1.13
C GLY A 96 -4.06 -10.69 0.02
N SER A 97 -3.61 -11.32 -1.08
CA SER A 97 -4.51 -11.81 -2.12
C SER A 97 -5.12 -13.16 -1.76
N ASN A 98 -6.36 -13.16 -1.27
CA ASN A 98 -7.12 -14.38 -1.02
C ASN A 98 -7.37 -15.17 -2.32
N ASP A 99 -7.60 -14.46 -3.43
CA ASP A 99 -7.84 -15.08 -4.74
C ASP A 99 -6.62 -15.90 -5.20
N LEU A 100 -5.40 -15.34 -5.01
CA LEU A 100 -4.18 -16.06 -5.37
C LEU A 100 -3.89 -17.20 -4.39
N ALA A 101 -4.17 -17.04 -3.10
CA ALA A 101 -3.99 -18.11 -2.12
C ALA A 101 -4.86 -19.35 -2.45
N VAL A 102 -6.11 -19.13 -2.87
CA VAL A 102 -7.00 -20.20 -3.36
C VAL A 102 -6.44 -20.80 -4.65
N ALA A 103 -6.02 -19.99 -5.61
CA ALA A 103 -5.45 -20.48 -6.86
C ALA A 103 -4.17 -21.30 -6.63
N ALA A 104 -3.27 -20.85 -5.78
CA ALA A 104 -2.05 -21.56 -5.39
C ALA A 104 -2.37 -22.93 -4.78
N ARG A 105 -3.34 -22.97 -3.85
CA ARG A 105 -3.77 -24.24 -3.21
C ARG A 105 -4.32 -25.24 -4.22
N LEU A 106 -5.14 -24.78 -5.17
CA LEU A 106 -5.72 -25.64 -6.23
C LEU A 106 -4.66 -26.12 -7.23
N LEU A 107 -3.63 -25.30 -7.48
CA LEU A 107 -2.52 -25.65 -8.37
C LEU A 107 -1.38 -26.38 -7.65
N ARG A 108 -1.46 -26.59 -6.34
CA ARG A 108 -0.42 -27.19 -5.49
C ARG A 108 0.91 -26.44 -5.57
N LEU A 109 0.85 -25.12 -5.64
CA LEU A 109 2.01 -24.24 -5.66
C LEU A 109 2.34 -23.78 -4.24
N HIS A 110 3.64 -23.67 -3.93
CA HIS A 110 4.07 -23.00 -2.71
C HIS A 110 3.63 -21.54 -2.71
N SER A 111 3.03 -21.07 -1.61
CA SER A 111 2.48 -19.73 -1.53
C SER A 111 3.02 -18.95 -0.34
N THR A 112 3.56 -17.77 -0.63
CA THR A 112 3.97 -16.77 0.36
C THR A 112 2.99 -15.61 0.34
N VAL A 113 2.44 -15.26 1.50
CA VAL A 113 1.54 -14.12 1.64
C VAL A 113 2.13 -13.14 2.65
N LEU A 114 2.21 -11.88 2.27
CA LEU A 114 2.64 -10.79 3.15
C LEU A 114 1.42 -10.01 3.63
N HIS A 115 1.51 -9.49 4.84
CA HIS A 115 0.53 -8.58 5.44
C HIS A 115 1.24 -7.51 6.27
N ASP A 116 0.54 -6.44 6.62
CA ASP A 116 1.08 -5.30 7.38
C ASP A 116 0.12 -4.75 8.44
N TYR A 117 -1.03 -5.41 8.65
CA TYR A 117 -2.05 -4.95 9.59
C TYR A 117 -2.85 -6.12 10.13
N GLU A 118 -2.98 -6.22 11.45
CA GLU A 118 -3.66 -7.32 12.13
C GLU A 118 -5.18 -7.27 12.03
N GLY A 119 -5.78 -6.09 11.84
CA GLY A 119 -7.22 -5.89 11.83
C GLY A 119 -7.96 -6.41 10.59
N ALA A 120 -7.27 -6.90 9.56
CA ALA A 120 -7.91 -7.44 8.34
C ALA A 120 -8.41 -8.90 8.53
N THR A 121 -9.17 -9.14 9.60
CA THR A 121 -9.50 -10.46 10.14
C THR A 121 -10.08 -11.45 9.13
N THR A 122 -11.03 -11.04 8.29
CA THR A 122 -11.64 -11.92 7.26
C THR A 122 -10.61 -12.37 6.22
N MET A 123 -9.73 -11.47 5.80
CA MET A 123 -8.66 -11.76 4.84
C MET A 123 -7.63 -12.72 5.47
N HIS A 124 -7.24 -12.47 6.71
CA HIS A 124 -6.29 -13.30 7.45
C HIS A 124 -6.78 -14.72 7.62
N ARG A 125 -8.03 -14.93 8.02
CA ARG A 125 -8.61 -16.27 8.20
C ARG A 125 -8.51 -17.16 6.96
N ILE A 126 -8.55 -16.60 5.77
CA ILE A 126 -8.37 -17.33 4.51
C ILE A 126 -6.88 -17.55 4.24
N ASN A 127 -6.09 -16.48 4.22
CA ASN A 127 -4.67 -16.56 3.88
C ASN A 127 -3.88 -17.42 4.86
N PHE A 128 -4.10 -17.31 6.17
CA PHE A 128 -3.38 -18.06 7.20
C PHE A 128 -3.63 -19.57 7.15
N ARG A 129 -4.77 -19.99 6.58
CA ARG A 129 -5.07 -21.42 6.39
C ARG A 129 -4.57 -21.98 5.07
N LEU A 130 -4.46 -21.14 4.04
CA LEU A 130 -4.12 -21.58 2.69
C LEU A 130 -2.66 -21.38 2.33
N ALA A 131 -2.01 -20.32 2.82
CA ALA A 131 -0.61 -20.03 2.53
C ALA A 131 0.34 -20.99 3.25
N ASP A 132 1.45 -21.33 2.60
CA ASP A 132 2.52 -22.14 3.19
C ASP A 132 3.44 -21.26 4.05
N LYS A 133 3.60 -19.99 3.69
CA LYS A 133 4.42 -19.00 4.38
C LYS A 133 3.63 -17.70 4.54
N VAL A 134 3.64 -17.12 5.73
CA VAL A 134 2.98 -15.86 6.04
C VAL A 134 3.99 -14.91 6.69
N MET A 135 4.25 -13.79 6.03
CA MET A 135 5.22 -12.79 6.46
C MET A 135 4.49 -11.54 6.97
N LEU A 136 4.85 -11.10 8.18
CA LEU A 136 4.30 -9.89 8.80
C LEU A 136 5.41 -9.15 9.56
N PRO A 137 5.23 -7.83 9.81
CA PRO A 137 6.09 -7.10 10.73
C PRO A 137 6.15 -7.75 12.12
N ALA A 138 7.35 -7.87 12.67
CA ALA A 138 7.56 -8.45 14.01
C ALA A 138 6.86 -7.66 15.13
N ALA A 139 6.53 -6.39 14.89
CA ALA A 139 5.75 -5.56 15.80
C ALA A 139 4.32 -6.07 16.01
N ILE A 140 3.78 -6.89 15.10
CA ILE A 140 2.43 -7.47 15.24
C ILE A 140 2.50 -8.69 16.15
N PRO A 141 1.82 -8.70 17.32
CA PRO A 141 1.89 -9.79 18.26
C PRO A 141 1.38 -11.11 17.67
N PHE A 142 2.20 -12.19 17.75
CA PHE A 142 1.81 -13.50 17.23
C PHE A 142 0.53 -14.03 17.87
N ALA A 143 0.24 -13.69 19.13
CA ALA A 143 -0.98 -14.10 19.82
C ALA A 143 -2.25 -13.67 19.03
N ALA A 144 -2.31 -12.43 18.55
CA ALA A 144 -3.42 -11.92 17.74
C ALA A 144 -3.53 -12.68 16.41
N LEU A 145 -2.40 -13.02 15.79
CA LEU A 145 -2.38 -13.76 14.51
C LEU A 145 -2.82 -15.22 14.69
N ARG A 146 -2.44 -15.84 15.82
CA ARG A 146 -2.83 -17.21 16.16
C ARG A 146 -4.34 -17.36 16.33
N GLU A 147 -5.01 -16.39 16.94
CA GLU A 147 -6.47 -16.35 17.07
C GLU A 147 -7.17 -16.32 15.71
N LEU A 148 -6.52 -15.77 14.69
CA LEU A 148 -7.00 -15.76 13.30
C LEU A 148 -6.65 -17.03 12.53
N GLY A 149 -5.92 -17.96 13.14
CA GLY A 149 -5.60 -19.27 12.62
C GLY A 149 -4.21 -19.39 11.97
N LEU A 150 -3.28 -18.48 12.29
CA LEU A 150 -1.88 -18.62 11.85
C LEU A 150 -1.15 -19.70 12.67
N ASP A 151 -0.60 -20.71 11.97
CA ASP A 151 0.30 -21.70 12.55
C ASP A 151 1.71 -21.10 12.68
N ALA A 152 2.36 -21.30 13.82
CA ALA A 152 3.72 -20.82 14.11
C ALA A 152 4.75 -21.30 13.06
N ARG A 153 4.56 -22.51 12.52
CA ARG A 153 5.45 -23.07 11.47
C ARG A 153 5.40 -22.31 10.15
N ARG A 154 4.32 -21.57 9.89
CA ARG A 154 4.12 -20.75 8.68
C ARG A 154 4.49 -19.29 8.89
N HIS A 155 4.60 -18.86 10.14
CA HIS A 155 4.90 -17.47 10.49
C HIS A 155 6.37 -17.15 10.25
N ARG A 156 6.62 -16.09 9.47
CA ARG A 156 7.94 -15.52 9.19
C ARG A 156 7.88 -14.03 9.46
N PRO A 157 8.13 -13.61 10.71
CA PRO A 157 8.18 -12.20 11.04
C PRO A 157 9.42 -11.57 10.39
N TYR A 158 9.29 -10.30 9.96
CA TYR A 158 10.42 -9.49 9.52
C TYR A 158 10.53 -8.24 10.39
N PRO A 159 11.74 -7.69 10.61
CA PRO A 159 11.91 -6.48 11.40
C PRO A 159 11.31 -5.27 10.69
N GLY A 160 10.99 -4.21 11.44
CA GLY A 160 10.49 -2.96 10.87
C GLY A 160 9.10 -3.04 10.25
N ILE A 161 8.87 -2.25 9.21
CA ILE A 161 7.58 -2.09 8.53
C ILE A 161 7.71 -2.26 7.02
N LYS A 162 6.59 -2.55 6.34
CA LYS A 162 6.58 -2.80 4.89
C LYS A 162 7.04 -1.60 4.06
N GLU A 163 6.90 -0.40 4.58
CA GLU A 163 7.29 0.82 3.89
C GLU A 163 8.82 0.91 3.72
N GLN A 164 9.61 0.29 4.62
CA GLN A 164 11.07 0.12 4.44
C GLN A 164 11.42 -0.80 3.26
N ILE A 165 10.48 -1.67 2.87
CA ILE A 165 10.60 -2.47 1.66
C ILE A 165 10.18 -1.63 0.45
N SER A 166 9.03 -0.96 0.53
CA SER A 166 8.48 -0.15 -0.56
C SER A 166 9.43 0.95 -1.04
N LEU A 167 10.14 1.54 -0.09
CA LEU A 167 11.06 2.67 -0.31
C LEU A 167 12.53 2.26 -0.46
N ALA A 168 12.83 0.96 -0.58
CA ALA A 168 14.20 0.44 -0.60
C ALA A 168 15.12 1.10 -1.64
N ASP A 169 14.53 1.44 -2.78
CA ASP A 169 15.24 2.03 -3.91
C ASP A 169 14.69 3.42 -4.23
N PHE A 170 14.28 4.13 -3.19
CA PHE A 170 13.66 5.44 -3.35
C PHE A 170 14.73 6.48 -3.77
N GLU A 171 14.48 7.06 -4.92
CA GLU A 171 15.15 8.25 -5.43
C GLU A 171 14.08 9.30 -5.69
N PRO A 172 14.16 10.49 -5.08
CA PRO A 172 13.15 11.51 -5.26
C PRO A 172 13.16 12.08 -6.67
N ASP A 173 12.00 12.14 -7.30
CA ASP A 173 11.80 12.87 -8.55
C ASP A 173 11.71 14.37 -8.25
N PRO A 174 12.70 15.20 -8.66
CA PRO A 174 12.68 16.63 -8.44
C PRO A 174 11.60 17.35 -9.26
N GLY A 175 11.06 16.72 -10.29
CA GLY A 175 10.04 17.27 -11.18
C GLY A 175 8.61 17.12 -10.67
N VAL A 176 8.38 16.35 -9.57
CA VAL A 176 7.04 15.96 -9.12
C VAL A 176 6.11 17.15 -8.81
N LEU A 177 6.63 18.24 -8.25
CA LEU A 177 5.84 19.44 -7.97
C LEU A 177 5.50 20.20 -9.26
N ALA A 178 6.44 20.30 -10.18
CA ALA A 178 6.24 20.96 -11.47
C ALA A 178 5.21 20.19 -12.34
N GLU A 179 5.21 18.86 -12.30
CA GLU A 179 4.19 18.01 -12.97
C GLU A 179 2.77 18.36 -12.51
N LEU A 180 2.61 18.79 -11.26
CA LEU A 180 1.34 19.22 -10.67
C LEU A 180 1.06 20.72 -10.82
N GLY A 181 1.94 21.48 -11.46
CA GLY A 181 1.82 22.93 -11.60
C GLY A 181 1.98 23.69 -10.29
N LEU A 182 2.72 23.13 -9.32
CA LEU A 182 2.92 23.71 -8.01
C LEU A 182 4.19 24.57 -7.97
N ASP A 183 4.12 25.65 -7.21
CA ASP A 183 5.26 26.51 -6.91
C ASP A 183 6.10 25.91 -5.78
N ALA A 184 7.33 25.50 -6.10
CA ALA A 184 8.24 24.87 -5.15
C ALA A 184 8.69 25.82 -4.01
N SER A 185 8.51 27.14 -4.13
CA SER A 185 8.81 28.11 -3.09
C SER A 185 7.75 28.22 -2.00
N ARG A 186 6.51 27.77 -2.29
CA ARG A 186 5.38 27.80 -1.37
C ARG A 186 5.23 26.48 -0.63
N PRO A 187 4.66 26.48 0.59
CA PRO A 187 4.37 25.25 1.31
C PRO A 187 3.40 24.34 0.53
N VAL A 188 3.61 23.02 0.60
CA VAL A 188 2.76 22.00 -0.02
C VAL A 188 2.20 21.07 1.05
N ALA A 189 0.88 20.96 1.13
CA ALA A 189 0.16 20.03 1.99
C ALA A 189 -0.44 18.88 1.16
N VAL A 190 -0.06 17.66 1.46
CA VAL A 190 -0.62 16.46 0.79
C VAL A 190 -1.69 15.84 1.68
N LEU A 191 -2.90 15.74 1.14
CA LEU A 191 -4.06 15.17 1.82
C LEU A 191 -4.50 13.85 1.18
N ARG A 192 -4.84 12.88 2.02
CA ARG A 192 -5.46 11.65 1.55
C ARG A 192 -6.72 11.31 2.34
N PRO A 193 -7.91 11.30 1.72
CA PRO A 193 -9.17 11.03 2.39
C PRO A 193 -9.24 9.63 3.01
N PRO A 194 -10.13 9.40 3.99
CA PRO A 194 -10.40 8.08 4.54
C PRO A 194 -10.92 7.11 3.47
N ALA A 195 -10.70 5.82 3.68
CA ALA A 195 -11.19 4.77 2.81
C ALA A 195 -12.68 4.50 3.08
N THR A 196 -13.58 5.26 2.47
CA THR A 196 -15.04 5.17 2.67
C THR A 196 -15.62 3.83 2.25
N MET A 197 -14.93 3.06 1.39
CA MET A 197 -15.36 1.74 0.91
C MET A 197 -14.82 0.56 1.73
N SER A 198 -13.96 0.79 2.71
CA SER A 198 -13.52 -0.30 3.59
C SER A 198 -14.61 -0.63 4.60
N LEU A 199 -14.75 -1.92 4.97
CA LEU A 199 -15.69 -2.35 6.01
C LEU A 199 -15.41 -1.69 7.38
N TYR A 200 -14.24 -1.08 7.53
CA TYR A 200 -13.76 -0.42 8.74
C TYR A 200 -14.10 1.08 8.82
N HIS A 201 -14.54 1.71 7.71
CA HIS A 201 -14.79 3.15 7.63
C HIS A 201 -16.21 3.43 7.13
N ARG A 202 -17.21 3.14 7.96
CA ARG A 202 -18.63 3.42 7.65
C ARG A 202 -19.09 4.84 8.04
N PHE A 203 -18.19 5.67 8.56
CA PHE A 203 -18.55 7.00 9.06
C PHE A 203 -18.17 8.07 8.05
N LYS A 204 -19.09 9.02 7.79
CA LYS A 204 -18.71 10.33 7.26
C LYS A 204 -17.70 10.90 8.23
N ASN A 205 -16.53 11.33 7.75
CA ASN A 205 -15.52 11.96 8.58
C ASN A 205 -15.59 13.48 8.36
N PRO A 206 -16.48 14.20 9.08
CA PRO A 206 -16.61 15.65 8.96
C PRO A 206 -15.29 16.35 9.30
N PHE A 207 -14.51 15.77 10.19
CA PHE A 207 -13.20 16.28 10.57
C PHE A 207 -12.24 16.40 9.39
N PHE A 208 -12.30 15.49 8.40
CA PHE A 208 -11.47 15.62 7.20
C PHE A 208 -11.84 16.87 6.38
N THR A 209 -13.13 17.19 6.30
CA THR A 209 -13.61 18.41 5.64
C THR A 209 -13.14 19.66 6.39
N GLU A 210 -13.23 19.67 7.72
CA GLU A 210 -12.73 20.77 8.56
C GLU A 210 -11.22 20.98 8.36
N VAL A 211 -10.44 19.89 8.26
CA VAL A 211 -9.00 19.96 7.97
C VAL A 211 -8.74 20.56 6.59
N LEU A 212 -9.47 20.13 5.57
CA LEU A 212 -9.34 20.69 4.22
C LEU A 212 -9.68 22.19 4.20
N GLU A 213 -10.79 22.59 4.81
CA GLU A 213 -11.19 23.99 4.91
C GLU A 213 -10.17 24.85 5.68
N HIS A 214 -9.57 24.30 6.73
CA HIS A 214 -8.49 24.98 7.46
C HIS A 214 -7.28 25.21 6.55
N LEU A 215 -6.84 24.19 5.82
CA LEU A 215 -5.69 24.30 4.91
C LEU A 215 -5.91 25.32 3.79
N LEU A 216 -7.12 25.37 3.24
CA LEU A 216 -7.47 26.33 2.18
C LEU A 216 -7.47 27.79 2.67
N ARG A 217 -7.43 28.03 3.98
CA ARG A 217 -7.25 29.37 4.56
C ARG A 217 -5.79 29.74 4.84
N THR A 218 -4.85 28.82 4.59
CA THR A 218 -3.40 29.04 4.71
C THR A 218 -2.75 29.35 3.37
N ASP A 219 -1.46 29.68 3.37
CA ASP A 219 -0.68 29.89 2.14
C ASP A 219 -0.25 28.57 1.47
N ALA A 220 -0.59 27.42 2.05
CA ALA A 220 -0.20 26.12 1.53
C ALA A 220 -0.96 25.75 0.24
N GLN A 221 -0.24 25.20 -0.70
CA GLN A 221 -0.82 24.55 -1.88
C GLN A 221 -1.31 23.15 -1.50
N VAL A 222 -2.59 22.89 -1.69
CA VAL A 222 -3.23 21.66 -1.23
C VAL A 222 -3.29 20.64 -2.36
N VAL A 223 -2.61 19.50 -2.21
CA VAL A 223 -2.71 18.36 -3.12
C VAL A 223 -3.54 17.26 -2.47
N LEU A 224 -4.63 16.89 -3.12
CA LEU A 224 -5.52 15.84 -2.63
C LEU A 224 -5.35 14.58 -3.47
N LEU A 225 -5.07 13.45 -2.80
CA LEU A 225 -4.91 12.14 -3.43
C LEU A 225 -6.15 11.26 -3.17
N PRO A 226 -7.18 11.31 -4.03
CA PRO A 226 -8.41 10.57 -3.82
C PRO A 226 -8.17 9.06 -3.97
N ARG A 227 -9.02 8.26 -3.32
CA ARG A 227 -9.01 6.79 -3.45
C ARG A 227 -10.02 6.30 -4.48
N THR A 228 -11.03 7.09 -4.76
CA THR A 228 -12.11 6.79 -5.70
C THR A 228 -12.45 8.02 -6.54
N PRO A 229 -13.06 7.83 -7.73
CA PRO A 229 -13.54 8.94 -8.55
C PRO A 229 -14.53 9.84 -7.82
N GLU A 230 -15.39 9.27 -6.96
CA GLU A 230 -16.36 10.02 -6.18
C GLU A 230 -15.68 11.00 -5.21
N GLN A 231 -14.59 10.56 -4.55
CA GLN A 231 -13.78 11.44 -3.70
C GLN A 231 -13.07 12.52 -4.52
N ALA A 232 -12.63 12.21 -5.74
CA ALA A 232 -12.03 13.21 -6.63
C ALA A 232 -13.04 14.31 -6.97
N VAL A 233 -14.29 13.96 -7.21
CA VAL A 233 -15.37 14.92 -7.47
C VAL A 233 -15.74 15.67 -6.18
N GLU A 234 -15.97 14.97 -5.07
CA GLU A 234 -16.44 15.54 -3.80
C GLU A 234 -15.48 16.63 -3.27
N PHE A 235 -14.18 16.33 -3.26
CA PHE A 235 -13.18 17.22 -2.67
C PHE A 235 -12.41 18.07 -3.70
N GLY A 236 -12.34 17.63 -4.96
CA GLY A 236 -11.60 18.33 -6.00
C GLY A 236 -12.33 19.54 -6.58
N MET A 237 -13.62 19.72 -6.27
CA MET A 237 -14.38 20.91 -6.69
C MET A 237 -14.07 22.15 -5.83
N ALA A 238 -13.40 21.99 -4.69
CA ALA A 238 -12.99 23.12 -3.86
C ALA A 238 -11.89 23.92 -4.57
N SER A 239 -12.11 25.22 -4.72
CA SER A 239 -11.09 26.12 -5.27
C SER A 239 -9.81 26.05 -4.42
N GLY A 240 -8.66 25.94 -5.05
CA GLY A 240 -7.36 25.84 -4.37
C GLY A 240 -6.91 24.40 -4.06
N VAL A 241 -7.67 23.37 -4.51
CA VAL A 241 -7.27 21.97 -4.39
C VAL A 241 -6.72 21.46 -5.71
N THR A 242 -5.53 20.91 -5.71
CA THR A 242 -4.94 20.18 -6.85
C THR A 242 -5.21 18.69 -6.70
N VAL A 243 -5.93 18.10 -7.65
CA VAL A 243 -6.12 16.65 -7.75
C VAL A 243 -5.37 16.15 -8.97
N PRO A 244 -4.39 15.24 -8.83
CA PRO A 244 -3.67 14.71 -9.97
C PRO A 244 -4.61 14.00 -10.96
N GLU A 245 -4.55 14.36 -12.23
CA GLU A 245 -5.35 13.74 -13.31
C GLU A 245 -4.84 12.35 -13.66
N ARG A 246 -3.56 12.10 -13.42
CA ARG A 246 -2.86 10.84 -13.72
C ARG A 246 -2.22 10.28 -12.46
N PRO A 247 -1.95 8.97 -12.41
CA PRO A 247 -1.11 8.39 -11.36
C PRO A 247 0.23 9.10 -11.30
N ILE A 248 0.64 9.49 -10.11
CA ILE A 248 1.87 10.21 -9.82
C ILE A 248 2.78 9.34 -8.95
N ASP A 249 4.08 9.62 -8.93
CA ASP A 249 5.00 9.03 -7.97
C ASP A 249 4.70 9.56 -6.56
N GLY A 250 3.89 8.79 -5.82
CA GLY A 250 3.43 9.14 -4.48
C GLY A 250 4.56 9.35 -3.48
N PRO A 251 5.57 8.48 -3.41
CA PRO A 251 6.74 8.68 -2.54
C PRO A 251 7.47 10.00 -2.81
N SER A 252 7.71 10.37 -4.07
CA SER A 252 8.37 11.63 -4.41
C SER A 252 7.53 12.85 -4.03
N LEU A 253 6.20 12.80 -4.24
CA LEU A 253 5.30 13.85 -3.80
C LEU A 253 5.31 13.99 -2.27
N VAL A 254 5.22 12.88 -1.54
CA VAL A 254 5.26 12.86 -0.07
C VAL A 254 6.60 13.40 0.44
N TYR A 255 7.71 13.05 -0.20
CA TYR A 255 9.04 13.56 0.16
C TYR A 255 9.17 15.06 -0.07
N ALA A 256 8.64 15.58 -1.17
CA ALA A 256 8.68 17.01 -1.51
C ALA A 256 7.67 17.86 -0.72
N ALA A 257 6.65 17.24 -0.12
CA ALA A 257 5.63 17.93 0.66
C ALA A 257 6.17 18.49 1.98
N ASP A 258 5.57 19.56 2.48
CA ASP A 258 5.90 20.17 3.77
C ASP A 258 5.08 19.55 4.91
N VAL A 259 3.93 18.95 4.60
CA VAL A 259 3.10 18.17 5.53
C VAL A 259 2.28 17.13 4.79
N VAL A 260 2.10 15.98 5.42
CA VAL A 260 1.18 14.93 4.97
C VAL A 260 0.09 14.70 6.01
N ILE A 261 -1.16 14.75 5.57
CA ILE A 261 -2.33 14.51 6.43
C ILE A 261 -3.17 13.40 5.78
N SER A 262 -3.34 12.28 6.48
CA SER A 262 -4.06 11.15 5.92
C SER A 262 -4.81 10.36 6.99
N ALA A 263 -5.95 9.79 6.61
CA ALA A 263 -6.67 8.80 7.40
C ALA A 263 -6.24 7.34 7.08
N GLY A 264 -5.11 7.15 6.42
CA GLY A 264 -4.60 5.82 6.03
C GLY A 264 -3.21 5.53 6.59
N GLY A 265 -2.88 4.26 6.81
CA GLY A 265 -1.60 3.85 7.40
C GLY A 265 -0.41 4.01 6.43
N THR A 266 -0.48 3.43 5.21
CA THR A 266 0.66 3.34 4.29
C THR A 266 1.31 4.69 3.98
N MET A 267 0.55 5.68 3.50
CA MET A 267 1.11 6.99 3.17
C MET A 267 1.70 7.72 4.39
N ASN A 268 1.07 7.58 5.55
CA ASN A 268 1.59 8.16 6.78
C ASN A 268 2.93 7.53 7.20
N ARG A 269 3.06 6.20 7.06
CA ARG A 269 4.31 5.51 7.37
C ARG A 269 5.39 5.81 6.34
N GLU A 270 5.04 5.92 5.05
CA GLU A 270 5.95 6.41 4.01
C GLU A 270 6.45 7.82 4.34
N ALA A 271 5.55 8.74 4.66
CA ALA A 271 5.89 10.11 5.04
C ALA A 271 6.79 10.18 6.28
N ALA A 272 6.47 9.41 7.31
CA ALA A 272 7.27 9.33 8.54
C ALA A 272 8.69 8.80 8.28
N LEU A 273 8.86 7.81 7.40
CA LEU A 273 10.18 7.31 6.99
C LEU A 273 10.95 8.31 6.13
N LEU A 274 10.26 9.03 5.26
CA LEU A 274 10.85 10.06 4.40
C LEU A 274 11.12 11.39 5.14
N GLY A 275 10.87 11.44 6.46
CA GLY A 275 11.12 12.63 7.29
C GLY A 275 10.15 13.76 7.04
N THR A 276 9.02 13.52 6.39
CA THR A 276 7.97 14.52 6.16
C THR A 276 7.07 14.63 7.39
N PRO A 277 6.80 15.83 7.92
CA PRO A 277 5.84 16.05 8.99
C PRO A 277 4.49 15.38 8.70
N THR A 278 4.09 14.46 9.56
CA THR A 278 2.97 13.56 9.27
C THR A 278 1.90 13.61 10.36
N TRP A 279 0.65 13.79 9.93
CA TRP A 279 -0.51 13.80 10.80
C TRP A 279 -1.54 12.76 10.36
N THR A 280 -2.02 11.95 11.31
CA THR A 280 -3.12 11.03 11.05
C THR A 280 -4.45 11.57 11.53
N THR A 281 -5.46 11.52 10.65
CA THR A 281 -6.86 11.78 10.99
C THR A 281 -7.64 10.49 11.26
N PHE A 282 -6.94 9.36 11.37
CA PHE A 282 -7.55 8.08 11.67
C PHE A 282 -8.10 8.06 13.11
N ARG A 283 -9.36 7.63 13.27
CA ARG A 283 -10.08 7.57 14.55
C ARG A 283 -10.39 6.14 15.01
N GLY A 284 -9.93 5.14 14.27
CA GLY A 284 -10.08 3.74 14.64
C GLY A 284 -8.95 3.24 15.53
N GLU A 285 -8.94 1.95 15.79
CA GLU A 285 -7.85 1.27 16.48
C GLU A 285 -6.59 1.27 15.61
N LEU A 286 -5.51 1.83 16.15
CA LEU A 286 -4.22 1.91 15.47
C LEU A 286 -3.58 0.53 15.42
N GLY A 287 -3.06 0.16 14.25
CA GLY A 287 -2.29 -1.07 14.08
C GLY A 287 -0.98 -1.05 14.88
N ALA A 288 -0.46 -2.22 15.21
CA ALA A 288 0.79 -2.35 15.95
C ALA A 288 1.95 -1.63 15.23
N VAL A 289 1.96 -1.62 13.91
CA VAL A 289 2.98 -0.94 13.08
C VAL A 289 2.91 0.59 13.11
N ASP A 290 1.80 1.17 13.55
CA ASP A 290 1.62 2.63 13.64
C ASP A 290 2.11 3.19 14.98
N ARG A 291 2.30 2.35 15.99
CA ARG A 291 2.71 2.77 17.34
C ARG A 291 4.10 3.38 17.35
N SER A 292 5.08 2.73 16.76
CA SER A 292 6.47 3.20 16.73
C SER A 292 6.64 4.58 16.07
N PRO A 293 6.07 4.87 14.90
CA PRO A 293 6.10 6.24 14.34
C PRO A 293 5.42 7.28 15.24
N ILE A 294 4.35 6.91 15.97
CA ILE A 294 3.67 7.83 16.90
C ILE A 294 4.52 8.07 18.15
N GLU A 295 5.03 7.02 18.77
CA GLU A 295 5.88 7.10 19.97
C GLU A 295 7.18 7.88 19.70
N SER A 296 7.77 7.73 18.52
CA SER A 296 8.95 8.49 18.08
C SER A 296 8.64 9.93 17.65
N GLY A 297 7.36 10.34 17.61
CA GLY A 297 6.93 11.66 17.16
C GLY A 297 7.04 11.90 15.65
N ARG A 298 7.41 10.89 14.87
CA ARG A 298 7.47 10.96 13.39
C ARG A 298 6.08 11.03 12.76
N MET A 299 5.05 10.53 13.46
CA MET A 299 3.64 10.66 13.10
C MET A 299 2.85 11.17 14.32
N ARG A 300 1.97 12.11 14.11
CA ARG A 300 1.14 12.72 15.17
C ARG A 300 -0.34 12.49 14.89
N ILE A 301 -1.14 12.38 15.95
CA ILE A 301 -2.59 12.32 15.84
C ILE A 301 -3.11 13.74 15.74
N LEU A 302 -3.86 14.05 14.69
CA LEU A 302 -4.48 15.35 14.49
C LEU A 302 -5.83 15.40 15.23
N GLU A 303 -5.92 16.15 16.28
CA GLU A 303 -7.15 16.28 17.07
C GLU A 303 -7.98 17.50 16.65
N ARG A 304 -7.31 18.58 16.26
CA ARG A 304 -7.91 19.85 15.82
C ARG A 304 -7.15 20.43 14.64
N PRO A 305 -7.82 21.00 13.62
CA PRO A 305 -7.15 21.55 12.45
C PRO A 305 -6.11 22.63 12.77
N GLU A 306 -6.34 23.42 13.82
CA GLU A 306 -5.47 24.54 14.24
C GLU A 306 -4.07 24.07 14.71
N GLN A 307 -3.87 22.78 14.95
CA GLN A 307 -2.56 22.20 15.25
C GLN A 307 -1.63 22.20 14.01
N LEU A 308 -2.19 22.37 12.82
CA LEU A 308 -1.44 22.36 11.56
C LEU A 308 -0.77 23.73 11.34
N LEU A 309 0.47 23.84 11.76
CA LEU A 309 1.33 24.96 11.40
C LEU A 309 2.21 24.53 10.23
N ILE A 310 1.92 25.06 9.04
CA ILE A 310 2.61 24.63 7.81
C ILE A 310 3.64 25.68 7.44
N THR A 311 4.88 25.29 7.47
CA THR A 311 6.01 26.12 7.04
C THR A 311 6.77 25.38 5.96
N LYS A 312 7.35 26.13 5.02
CA LYS A 312 8.23 25.54 4.00
C LYS A 312 9.42 24.88 4.67
N ARG A 313 9.70 23.64 4.25
CA ARG A 313 10.87 22.88 4.70
C ARG A 313 11.83 22.59 3.55
N THR A 314 13.05 22.27 3.87
CA THR A 314 13.98 21.60 2.96
C THR A 314 13.94 20.11 3.26
N PRO A 315 13.60 19.25 2.28
CA PRO A 315 13.64 17.80 2.48
C PRO A 315 15.07 17.35 2.84
N THR A 316 15.18 16.45 3.81
CA THR A 316 16.45 15.84 4.22
C THR A 316 16.52 14.41 3.68
N PRO A 317 17.72 13.88 3.37
CA PRO A 317 17.85 12.48 3.00
C PRO A 317 17.17 11.58 4.00
N PRO A 318 16.41 10.57 3.54
CA PRO A 318 15.73 9.63 4.42
C PRO A 318 16.73 8.82 5.24
N ASP A 319 16.40 8.59 6.52
CA ASP A 319 17.18 7.78 7.45
C ASP A 319 16.38 6.55 7.88
N TYR A 320 16.50 5.48 7.08
CA TYR A 320 15.93 4.16 7.40
C TYR A 320 16.74 3.06 6.70
N GLU A 321 16.74 1.88 7.32
CA GLU A 321 17.34 0.68 6.73
C GLU A 321 16.33 -0.01 5.79
N SER A 322 16.82 -0.42 4.62
CA SER A 322 16.01 -1.19 3.66
C SER A 322 15.85 -2.64 4.11
N LEU A 323 14.65 -3.18 3.95
CA LEU A 323 14.34 -4.58 4.24
C LEU A 323 14.09 -5.41 2.97
N ALA A 324 14.26 -4.82 1.78
CA ALA A 324 13.90 -5.48 0.53
C ALA A 324 14.77 -6.71 0.23
N ASP A 325 16.06 -6.68 0.56
CA ASP A 325 16.98 -7.81 0.35
C ASP A 325 16.62 -8.99 1.25
N GLU A 326 16.43 -8.74 2.55
CA GLU A 326 16.04 -9.75 3.53
C GLU A 326 14.71 -10.41 3.18
N VAL A 327 13.70 -9.60 2.88
CA VAL A 327 12.35 -10.09 2.54
C VAL A 327 12.37 -10.84 1.21
N THR A 328 13.12 -10.38 0.21
CA THR A 328 13.24 -11.09 -1.07
C THR A 328 13.96 -12.43 -0.89
N ALA A 329 15.03 -12.48 -0.10
CA ALA A 329 15.73 -13.71 0.23
C ALA A 329 14.80 -14.70 0.95
N GLU A 330 13.99 -14.22 1.91
CA GLU A 330 13.02 -15.07 2.61
C GLU A 330 11.88 -15.55 1.69
N ILE A 331 11.40 -14.73 0.75
CA ILE A 331 10.46 -15.17 -0.30
C ILE A 331 11.06 -16.32 -1.11
N LEU A 332 12.35 -16.26 -1.42
CA LEU A 332 13.05 -17.28 -2.20
C LEU A 332 13.36 -18.55 -1.40
N ARG A 333 13.39 -18.56 -0.09
CA ARG A 333 13.49 -19.79 0.70
C ARG A 333 12.19 -20.59 0.61
N ARG A 334 12.27 -21.90 0.49
CA ARG A 334 11.11 -22.82 0.49
C ARG A 334 10.87 -23.42 1.85
#